data_c33b61add1b24776f8dfb65deaad353a
#
_entry.id   c33b61add1b24776f8dfb65deaad353a
#
_cell.length_a   1.000
_cell.length_b   1.000
_cell.length_c   1.000
_cell.angle_alpha   90.00
_cell.angle_beta   90.00
_cell.angle_gamma   90.00
#
_symmetry.space_group_name_H-M   'P 1'
#
loop_
_entity.id
_entity.type
_entity.pdbx_description
1 polymer ?
#
loop_
_entity_poly.entity_id
_entity_poly.type
_entity_poly.pdbx_seq_one_letter_code
_entity_poly.pdbx_strand_id
1 'polypeptide(L)'
;MIVGLLAAATGLVRHGGGAAAQPGVAFIVAISAVPLTVLGYWLLVRFVGGRPVIELGGRGAALRELLAGLAMGALLMGAVIAVLALLGSYHVVDVGWSTGILVGLQAGIVAGFTEEILVRGVMLRLIEGWLGTWWALAITAVFFGAAHLGNPQATVFGAVAIALEAGILLGACYLLTRRLWLAIGVHAAWNFVQGGIFGSDISGTGSGRGLIEARFTGPDLLTGGSMGIEASVVAIIVCTAAGVAMLLAVRRRGLVVPPRWRRPPQAALDGTQPA
;
A
#
# COMPACT_ATOMS: atom_id res chain seq x y z
N MET A 1 -9.87 2.64 2.70
CA MET A 1 -10.21 3.30 3.99
C MET A 1 -10.42 4.80 3.85
N ILE A 2 -9.45 5.60 3.41
CA ILE A 2 -9.60 7.08 3.30
C ILE A 2 -10.71 7.47 2.34
N VAL A 3 -10.83 6.79 1.19
CA VAL A 3 -11.91 7.01 0.22
C VAL A 3 -13.27 6.65 0.83
N GLY A 4 -13.36 5.61 1.65
CA GLY A 4 -14.57 5.27 2.40
C GLY A 4 -14.96 6.34 3.41
N LEU A 5 -13.97 6.89 4.14
CA LEU A 5 -14.18 7.99 5.08
C LEU A 5 -14.58 9.30 4.37
N LEU A 6 -13.94 9.61 3.24
CA LEU A 6 -14.29 10.78 2.42
C LEU A 6 -15.67 10.61 1.76
N ALA A 7 -15.99 9.43 1.26
CA ALA A 7 -17.29 9.12 0.69
C ALA A 7 -18.40 9.15 1.75
N ALA A 8 -18.14 8.67 2.96
CA ALA A 8 -19.06 8.79 4.09
C ALA A 8 -19.22 10.24 4.56
N ALA A 9 -18.12 10.99 4.65
CA ALA A 9 -18.13 12.40 5.05
C ALA A 9 -18.83 13.33 4.03
N THR A 10 -18.79 12.97 2.74
CA THR A 10 -19.43 13.75 1.66
C THR A 10 -20.88 13.31 1.40
N GLY A 11 -21.38 12.26 2.08
CA GLY A 11 -22.71 11.73 1.86
C GLY A 11 -22.92 11.08 0.48
N LEU A 12 -21.86 10.88 -0.29
CA LEU A 12 -21.88 10.27 -1.63
C LEU A 12 -22.13 8.76 -1.60
N VAL A 13 -21.89 8.10 -0.44
CA VAL A 13 -22.29 6.72 -0.19
C VAL A 13 -23.34 6.72 0.91
N ARG A 14 -24.61 6.76 0.54
CA ARG A 14 -25.70 6.46 1.45
C ARG A 14 -25.77 4.94 1.63
N HIS A 15 -25.57 4.48 2.85
CA HIS A 15 -25.98 3.16 3.27
C HIS A 15 -27.52 3.10 3.26
N GLY A 16 -28.11 2.44 2.30
CA GLY A 16 -29.54 2.19 2.25
C GLY A 16 -30.24 2.66 0.98
N GLY A 17 -30.47 1.76 0.05
CA GLY A 17 -31.59 1.75 -0.90
C GLY A 17 -31.71 2.96 -1.83
N GLY A 18 -31.05 2.90 -2.96
CA GLY A 18 -31.32 3.78 -4.09
C GLY A 18 -30.25 3.63 -5.16
N ALA A 19 -30.65 3.16 -6.35
CA ALA A 19 -29.91 2.99 -7.59
C ALA A 19 -28.38 2.84 -7.41
N ALA A 20 -27.89 1.61 -7.42
CA ALA A 20 -26.46 1.34 -7.46
C ALA A 20 -25.85 2.21 -8.56
N ALA A 21 -24.94 3.12 -8.18
CA ALA A 21 -24.27 3.96 -9.16
C ALA A 21 -23.67 3.05 -10.22
N GLN A 22 -23.90 3.38 -11.50
CA GLN A 22 -23.34 2.57 -12.59
C GLN A 22 -21.84 2.35 -12.33
N PRO A 23 -21.30 1.14 -12.47
CA PRO A 23 -19.91 0.81 -12.14
C PRO A 23 -18.89 1.79 -12.73
N GLY A 24 -19.17 2.31 -13.94
CA GLY A 24 -18.33 3.32 -14.58
C GLY A 24 -18.33 4.67 -13.87
N VAL A 25 -19.46 5.11 -13.31
CA VAL A 25 -19.56 6.36 -12.56
C VAL A 25 -18.81 6.22 -11.23
N ALA A 26 -18.99 5.11 -10.53
CA ALA A 26 -18.26 4.83 -9.30
C ALA A 26 -16.74 4.80 -9.55
N PHE A 27 -16.28 4.21 -10.65
CA PHE A 27 -14.90 4.20 -11.07
C PHE A 27 -14.35 5.62 -11.28
N ILE A 28 -15.05 6.46 -12.07
CA ILE A 28 -14.62 7.84 -12.35
C ILE A 28 -14.54 8.66 -11.07
N VAL A 29 -15.56 8.57 -10.20
CA VAL A 29 -15.58 9.29 -8.91
C VAL A 29 -14.41 8.87 -8.03
N ALA A 30 -14.14 7.57 -7.90
CA ALA A 30 -13.05 7.08 -7.08
C ALA A 30 -11.67 7.49 -7.64
N ILE A 31 -11.47 7.38 -8.95
CA ILE A 31 -10.21 7.78 -9.60
C ILE A 31 -9.97 9.29 -9.48
N SER A 32 -11.02 10.11 -9.47
CA SER A 32 -10.87 11.56 -9.28
C SER A 32 -10.27 11.95 -7.92
N ALA A 33 -10.31 11.06 -6.92
CA ALA A 33 -9.64 11.27 -5.63
C ALA A 33 -8.11 11.30 -5.76
N VAL A 34 -7.54 10.64 -6.77
CA VAL A 34 -6.08 10.56 -6.97
C VAL A 34 -5.47 11.93 -7.25
N PRO A 35 -5.88 12.67 -8.31
CA PRO A 35 -5.31 14.01 -8.56
C PRO A 35 -5.59 14.98 -7.42
N LEU A 36 -6.71 14.87 -6.72
CA LEU A 36 -7.01 15.71 -5.55
C LEU A 36 -6.06 15.41 -4.39
N THR A 37 -5.76 14.15 -4.14
CA THR A 37 -4.81 13.76 -3.09
C THR A 37 -3.39 14.20 -3.44
N VAL A 38 -2.97 14.01 -4.69
CA VAL A 38 -1.65 14.46 -5.18
C VAL A 38 -1.52 15.98 -5.07
N LEU A 39 -2.53 16.71 -5.51
CA LEU A 39 -2.56 18.18 -5.42
C LEU A 39 -2.56 18.64 -3.96
N GLY A 40 -3.41 18.05 -3.11
CA GLY A 40 -3.47 18.35 -1.68
C GLY A 40 -2.11 18.12 -0.99
N TYR A 41 -1.47 17.01 -1.27
CA TYR A 41 -0.12 16.73 -0.77
C TYR A 41 0.91 17.74 -1.27
N TRP A 42 0.88 18.06 -2.56
CA TRP A 42 1.77 19.06 -3.15
C TRP A 42 1.60 20.43 -2.50
N LEU A 43 0.34 20.90 -2.33
CA LEU A 43 0.03 22.15 -1.65
C LEU A 43 0.52 22.14 -0.20
N LEU A 44 0.22 21.08 0.54
CA LEU A 44 0.66 20.92 1.93
C LEU A 44 2.17 21.03 2.06
N VAL A 45 2.90 20.26 1.26
CA VAL A 45 4.37 20.23 1.35
C VAL A 45 5.00 21.54 0.87
N ARG A 46 4.44 22.14 -0.20
CA ARG A 46 4.99 23.36 -0.81
C ARG A 46 4.74 24.60 0.03
N PHE A 47 3.55 24.76 0.57
CA PHE A 47 3.13 25.99 1.25
C PHE A 47 3.18 25.89 2.77
N VAL A 48 2.80 24.78 3.36
CA VAL A 48 2.88 24.58 4.81
C VAL A 48 4.25 24.05 5.20
N GLY A 49 4.79 23.08 4.45
CA GLY A 49 6.10 22.52 4.69
C GLY A 49 7.28 23.41 4.24
N GLY A 50 7.03 24.42 3.39
CA GLY A 50 8.02 25.38 2.91
C GLY A 50 9.18 24.74 2.11
N ARG A 51 8.99 23.56 1.51
CA ARG A 51 10.05 22.79 0.85
C ARG A 51 9.61 22.22 -0.52
N PRO A 52 10.56 21.80 -1.38
CA PRO A 52 10.24 21.08 -2.60
C PRO A 52 9.63 19.71 -2.30
N VAL A 53 8.72 19.25 -3.20
CA VAL A 53 8.04 17.95 -3.10
C VAL A 53 8.89 16.89 -3.80
N ILE A 54 9.96 16.46 -3.17
CA ILE A 54 10.94 15.52 -3.73
C ILE A 54 10.37 14.10 -3.85
N GLU A 55 9.42 13.75 -3.00
CA GLU A 55 8.79 12.43 -2.96
C GLU A 55 8.01 12.10 -4.23
N LEU A 56 7.50 13.11 -4.93
CA LEU A 56 6.83 13.00 -6.23
C LEU A 56 7.72 13.46 -7.40
N GLY A 57 8.96 13.83 -7.12
CA GLY A 57 9.92 14.31 -8.11
C GLY A 57 10.56 13.22 -8.95
N GLY A 58 11.49 13.63 -9.86
CA GLY A 58 12.33 12.74 -10.61
C GLY A 58 11.67 12.06 -11.81
N ARG A 59 11.18 12.84 -12.82
CA ARG A 59 10.40 12.29 -13.96
C ARG A 59 10.91 10.96 -14.55
N GLY A 60 12.20 10.84 -14.90
CA GLY A 60 12.75 9.59 -15.44
C GLY A 60 12.90 8.49 -14.39
N ALA A 61 13.18 8.83 -13.13
CA ALA A 61 13.24 7.89 -12.03
C ALA A 61 11.82 7.47 -11.61
N ALA A 62 10.85 8.41 -11.62
CA ALA A 62 9.46 8.16 -11.27
C ALA A 62 8.85 7.04 -12.11
N LEU A 63 8.98 7.13 -13.44
CA LEU A 63 8.47 6.09 -14.34
C LEU A 63 9.14 4.73 -14.10
N ARG A 64 10.48 4.71 -13.98
CA ARG A 64 11.21 3.46 -13.72
C ARG A 64 10.81 2.82 -12.39
N GLU A 65 10.67 3.61 -11.33
CA GLU A 65 10.27 3.13 -10.02
C GLU A 65 8.81 2.64 -10.00
N LEU A 66 7.92 3.37 -10.67
CA LEU A 66 6.52 2.94 -10.81
C LEU A 66 6.43 1.61 -11.55
N LEU A 67 7.10 1.48 -12.70
CA LEU A 67 7.10 0.23 -13.48
C LEU A 67 7.76 -0.92 -12.71
N ALA A 68 8.88 -0.67 -12.02
CA ALA A 68 9.52 -1.66 -11.16
C ALA A 68 8.60 -2.08 -10.01
N GLY A 69 7.88 -1.12 -9.41
CA GLY A 69 6.88 -1.39 -8.38
C GLY A 69 5.72 -2.23 -8.89
N LEU A 70 5.15 -1.86 -10.04
CA LEU A 70 4.08 -2.64 -10.68
C LEU A 70 4.53 -4.08 -10.95
N ALA A 71 5.73 -4.27 -11.51
CA ALA A 71 6.27 -5.59 -11.76
C ALA A 71 6.49 -6.37 -10.44
N MET A 72 7.07 -5.73 -9.43
CA MET A 72 7.33 -6.34 -8.14
C MET A 72 6.03 -6.75 -7.43
N GLY A 73 5.02 -5.88 -7.37
CA GLY A 73 3.72 -6.19 -6.75
C GLY A 73 3.02 -7.35 -7.45
N ALA A 74 3.02 -7.35 -8.79
CA ALA A 74 2.43 -8.43 -9.57
C ALA A 74 3.18 -9.76 -9.38
N LEU A 75 4.51 -9.75 -9.33
CA LEU A 75 5.33 -10.94 -9.12
C LEU A 75 5.16 -11.50 -7.71
N LEU A 76 5.12 -10.65 -6.68
CA LEU A 76 4.91 -11.09 -5.30
C LEU A 76 3.52 -11.72 -5.13
N MET A 77 2.46 -11.09 -5.67
CA MET A 77 1.11 -11.66 -5.64
C MET A 77 1.06 -12.97 -6.43
N GLY A 78 1.65 -13.00 -7.62
CA GLY A 78 1.76 -14.22 -8.42
C GLY A 78 2.47 -15.36 -7.69
N ALA A 79 3.53 -15.05 -6.95
CA ALA A 79 4.25 -16.03 -6.12
C ALA A 79 3.38 -16.56 -4.99
N VAL A 80 2.62 -15.70 -4.30
CA VAL A 80 1.67 -16.12 -3.26
C VAL A 80 0.63 -17.07 -3.83
N ILE A 81 0.00 -16.70 -4.94
CA ILE A 81 -1.00 -17.53 -5.62
C ILE A 81 -0.39 -18.87 -6.07
N ALA A 82 0.81 -18.84 -6.65
CA ALA A 82 1.48 -20.07 -7.09
C ALA A 82 1.72 -21.04 -5.91
N VAL A 83 2.16 -20.53 -4.77
CA VAL A 83 2.33 -21.35 -3.55
C VAL A 83 0.99 -21.89 -3.07
N LEU A 84 -0.06 -21.06 -3.01
CA LEU A 84 -1.39 -21.51 -2.60
C LEU A 84 -1.98 -22.56 -3.56
N ALA A 85 -1.73 -22.42 -4.85
CA ALA A 85 -2.14 -23.41 -5.86
C ALA A 85 -1.39 -24.75 -5.69
N LEU A 86 -0.07 -24.70 -5.45
CA LEU A 86 0.74 -25.88 -5.17
C LEU A 86 0.32 -26.59 -3.87
N LEU A 87 -0.15 -25.84 -2.88
CA LEU A 87 -0.71 -26.38 -1.63
C LEU A 87 -2.15 -26.88 -1.76
N GLY A 88 -2.77 -26.73 -2.93
CA GLY A 88 -4.17 -27.12 -3.15
C GLY A 88 -5.18 -26.20 -2.46
N SER A 89 -4.80 -24.97 -2.16
CA SER A 89 -5.68 -23.97 -1.51
C SER A 89 -6.27 -22.96 -2.48
N TYR A 90 -5.76 -22.86 -3.71
CA TYR A 90 -6.29 -22.00 -4.78
C TYR A 90 -6.71 -22.84 -5.98
N HIS A 91 -7.97 -22.69 -6.42
CA HIS A 91 -8.54 -23.40 -7.55
C HIS A 91 -9.18 -22.43 -8.52
N VAL A 92 -8.83 -22.54 -9.80
CA VAL A 92 -9.49 -21.82 -10.89
C VAL A 92 -10.82 -22.51 -11.18
N VAL A 93 -11.94 -21.78 -11.08
CA VAL A 93 -13.29 -22.27 -11.40
C VAL A 93 -13.67 -21.89 -12.83
N ASP A 94 -13.44 -20.61 -13.19
CA ASP A 94 -13.72 -20.08 -14.51
C ASP A 94 -12.80 -18.91 -14.83
N VAL A 95 -12.64 -18.59 -16.11
CA VAL A 95 -11.84 -17.45 -16.58
C VAL A 95 -12.66 -16.65 -17.57
N GLY A 96 -12.89 -15.39 -17.28
CA GLY A 96 -13.66 -14.53 -18.16
C GLY A 96 -13.79 -13.10 -17.64
N TRP A 97 -14.31 -12.26 -18.49
CA TRP A 97 -14.53 -10.86 -18.13
C TRP A 97 -15.52 -10.73 -16.97
N SER A 98 -15.18 -9.89 -16.02
CA SER A 98 -16.07 -9.46 -14.93
C SER A 98 -15.84 -7.99 -14.58
N THR A 99 -16.83 -7.35 -13.97
CA THR A 99 -16.70 -5.99 -13.43
C THR A 99 -15.68 -5.90 -12.29
N GLY A 100 -15.36 -7.03 -11.66
CA GLY A 100 -14.34 -7.11 -10.62
C GLY A 100 -12.94 -6.72 -11.11
N ILE A 101 -12.66 -6.87 -12.42
CA ILE A 101 -11.42 -6.36 -13.03
C ILE A 101 -11.32 -4.83 -12.84
N LEU A 102 -12.41 -4.11 -13.09
CA LEU A 102 -12.46 -2.66 -12.91
C LEU A 102 -12.42 -2.28 -11.43
N VAL A 103 -13.08 -3.06 -10.57
CA VAL A 103 -13.05 -2.84 -9.11
C VAL A 103 -11.63 -3.03 -8.58
N GLY A 104 -10.95 -4.10 -8.97
CA GLY A 104 -9.56 -4.34 -8.59
C GLY A 104 -8.60 -3.26 -9.11
N LEU A 105 -8.77 -2.81 -10.36
CA LEU A 105 -7.99 -1.72 -10.94
C LEU A 105 -8.20 -0.41 -10.18
N GLN A 106 -9.46 -0.08 -9.86
CA GLN A 106 -9.82 1.09 -9.07
C GLN A 106 -9.19 1.01 -7.67
N ALA A 107 -9.35 -0.13 -6.98
CA ALA A 107 -8.79 -0.34 -5.65
C ALA A 107 -7.27 -0.16 -5.67
N GLY A 108 -6.59 -0.78 -6.65
CA GLY A 108 -5.15 -0.65 -6.82
C GLY A 108 -4.70 0.79 -7.01
N ILE A 109 -5.27 1.51 -7.97
CA ILE A 109 -4.87 2.89 -8.26
C ILE A 109 -5.18 3.81 -7.08
N VAL A 110 -6.40 3.76 -6.55
CA VAL A 110 -6.84 4.66 -5.49
C VAL A 110 -6.07 4.41 -4.20
N ALA A 111 -5.97 3.17 -3.74
CA ALA A 111 -5.22 2.84 -2.53
C ALA A 111 -3.72 3.14 -2.70
N GLY A 112 -3.13 2.72 -3.83
CA GLY A 112 -1.73 2.97 -4.14
C GLY A 112 -1.33 4.45 -4.05
N PHE A 113 -2.18 5.37 -4.51
CA PHE A 113 -1.88 6.80 -4.38
C PHE A 113 -2.27 7.37 -3.02
N THR A 114 -3.51 7.16 -2.58
CA THR A 114 -4.03 7.88 -1.40
C THR A 114 -3.39 7.40 -0.11
N GLU A 115 -3.19 6.10 0.03
CA GLU A 115 -2.64 5.53 1.25
C GLU A 115 -1.12 5.70 1.31
N GLU A 116 -0.40 5.55 0.19
CA GLU A 116 1.05 5.78 0.17
C GLU A 116 1.41 7.25 0.42
N ILE A 117 0.65 8.18 -0.14
CA ILE A 117 0.83 9.61 0.15
C ILE A 117 0.63 9.89 1.64
N LEU A 118 -0.46 9.37 2.25
CA LEU A 118 -0.71 9.62 3.66
C LEU A 118 0.33 8.93 4.56
N VAL A 119 0.52 7.62 4.36
CA VAL A 119 1.30 6.82 5.31
C VAL A 119 2.80 7.01 5.10
N ARG A 120 3.29 7.00 3.85
CA ARG A 120 4.74 7.12 3.55
C ARG A 120 5.14 8.58 3.31
N GLY A 121 4.35 9.32 2.54
CA GLY A 121 4.62 10.72 2.22
C GLY A 121 4.49 11.66 3.42
N VAL A 122 3.50 11.44 4.29
CA VAL A 122 3.26 12.30 5.46
C VAL A 122 3.74 11.63 6.74
N MET A 123 3.10 10.54 7.18
CA MET A 123 3.31 9.99 8.52
C MET A 123 4.73 9.46 8.71
N LEU A 124 5.18 8.50 7.88
CA LEU A 124 6.50 7.89 8.01
C LEU A 124 7.59 8.96 7.95
N ARG A 125 7.51 9.85 6.99
CA ARG A 125 8.48 10.93 6.83
C ARG A 125 8.55 11.86 8.04
N LEU A 126 7.41 12.30 8.58
CA LEU A 126 7.37 13.19 9.73
C LEU A 126 7.87 12.49 10.99
N ILE A 127 7.42 11.26 11.26
CA ILE A 127 7.83 10.47 12.41
C ILE A 127 9.33 10.13 12.33
N GLU A 128 9.85 9.80 11.13
CA GLU A 128 11.27 9.54 10.92
C GLU A 128 12.12 10.77 11.26
N GLY A 129 11.62 11.96 10.95
CA GLY A 129 12.27 13.22 11.33
C GLY A 129 12.51 13.36 12.83
N TRP A 130 11.69 12.76 13.67
CA TRP A 130 11.75 12.82 15.13
C TRP A 130 12.36 11.57 15.75
N LEU A 131 11.76 10.42 15.46
CA LEU A 131 12.04 9.14 16.13
C LEU A 131 13.02 8.26 15.36
N GLY A 132 13.44 8.67 14.15
CA GLY A 132 14.31 7.88 13.29
C GLY A 132 13.58 6.77 12.52
N THR A 133 14.31 6.14 11.60
CA THR A 133 13.75 5.21 10.61
C THR A 133 12.98 4.03 11.22
N TRP A 134 13.57 3.37 12.23
CA TRP A 134 12.99 2.12 12.76
C TRP A 134 11.69 2.34 13.51
N TRP A 135 11.62 3.37 14.33
CA TRP A 135 10.38 3.74 15.02
C TRP A 135 9.30 4.22 14.05
N ALA A 136 9.69 5.03 13.06
CA ALA A 136 8.77 5.49 12.04
C ALA A 136 8.16 4.32 11.27
N LEU A 137 8.99 3.36 10.84
CA LEU A 137 8.53 2.16 10.15
C LEU A 137 7.58 1.35 11.03
N ALA A 138 7.95 1.06 12.28
CA ALA A 138 7.12 0.27 13.19
C ALA A 138 5.76 0.93 13.46
N ILE A 139 5.76 2.22 13.80
CA ILE A 139 4.52 2.96 14.10
C ILE A 139 3.62 3.01 12.88
N THR A 140 4.16 3.31 11.70
CA THR A 140 3.35 3.41 10.48
C THR A 140 2.89 2.06 9.96
N ALA A 141 3.64 0.98 10.18
CA ALA A 141 3.20 -0.38 9.85
C ALA A 141 2.03 -0.81 10.74
N VAL A 142 2.13 -0.60 12.06
CA VAL A 142 1.03 -0.88 13.00
C VAL A 142 -0.21 -0.04 12.67
N PHE A 143 -0.02 1.25 12.42
CA PHE A 143 -1.13 2.13 11.99
C PHE A 143 -1.78 1.61 10.71
N PHE A 144 -0.99 1.21 9.71
CA PHE A 144 -1.49 0.74 8.43
C PHE A 144 -2.36 -0.51 8.58
N GLY A 145 -1.91 -1.49 9.33
CA GLY A 145 -2.71 -2.68 9.63
C GLY A 145 -3.97 -2.35 10.45
N ALA A 146 -3.81 -1.58 11.54
CA ALA A 146 -4.94 -1.20 12.42
C ALA A 146 -6.03 -0.42 11.67
N ALA A 147 -5.63 0.41 10.71
CA ALA A 147 -6.53 1.17 9.88
C ALA A 147 -7.48 0.29 9.03
N HIS A 148 -7.05 -0.93 8.69
CA HIS A 148 -7.88 -1.89 7.96
C HIS A 148 -8.94 -2.58 8.82
N LEU A 149 -8.89 -2.45 10.15
CA LEU A 149 -9.97 -2.92 11.05
C LEU A 149 -11.31 -2.21 10.79
N GLY A 150 -11.31 -1.09 10.08
CA GLY A 150 -12.53 -0.41 9.64
C GLY A 150 -13.22 -1.05 8.44
N ASN A 151 -12.64 -2.07 7.80
CA ASN A 151 -13.26 -2.74 6.66
C ASN A 151 -14.35 -3.74 7.12
N PRO A 152 -15.38 -3.99 6.28
CA PRO A 152 -16.56 -4.77 6.70
C PRO A 152 -16.25 -6.19 7.17
N GLN A 153 -15.23 -6.85 6.57
CA GLN A 153 -14.88 -8.23 6.88
C GLN A 153 -13.51 -8.35 7.58
N ALA A 154 -13.08 -7.26 8.22
CA ALA A 154 -11.79 -7.20 8.88
C ALA A 154 -11.69 -8.16 10.07
N THR A 155 -10.49 -8.72 10.24
CA THR A 155 -10.11 -9.51 11.40
C THR A 155 -8.85 -8.94 12.05
N VAL A 156 -8.67 -9.18 13.36
CA VAL A 156 -7.45 -8.76 14.06
C VAL A 156 -6.22 -9.44 13.45
N PHE A 157 -6.33 -10.72 13.09
CA PHE A 157 -5.24 -11.45 12.43
C PHE A 157 -4.88 -10.82 11.08
N GLY A 158 -5.88 -10.48 10.25
CA GLY A 158 -5.65 -9.80 8.97
C GLY A 158 -5.02 -8.42 9.13
N ALA A 159 -5.43 -7.65 10.15
CA ALA A 159 -4.79 -6.37 10.46
C ALA A 159 -3.30 -6.53 10.83
N VAL A 160 -2.96 -7.54 11.62
CA VAL A 160 -1.56 -7.89 11.94
C VAL A 160 -0.81 -8.36 10.69
N ALA A 161 -1.44 -9.17 9.85
CA ALA A 161 -0.87 -9.63 8.59
C ALA A 161 -0.50 -8.44 7.69
N ILE A 162 -1.45 -7.51 7.45
CA ILE A 162 -1.23 -6.30 6.65
C ILE A 162 -0.13 -5.41 7.24
N ALA A 163 -0.05 -5.29 8.58
CA ALA A 163 1.04 -4.54 9.23
C ALA A 163 2.41 -5.15 8.90
N LEU A 164 2.52 -6.47 8.93
CA LEU A 164 3.78 -7.18 8.68
C LEU A 164 4.13 -7.22 7.20
N GLU A 165 3.18 -7.58 6.34
CA GLU A 165 3.44 -7.74 4.92
C GLU A 165 3.53 -6.40 4.16
N ALA A 166 2.46 -5.61 4.17
CA ALA A 166 2.38 -4.36 3.44
C ALA A 166 3.00 -3.19 4.20
N GLY A 167 2.82 -3.14 5.53
CA GLY A 167 3.39 -2.09 6.38
C GLY A 167 4.91 -2.02 6.25
N ILE A 168 5.59 -3.16 6.36
CA ILE A 168 7.06 -3.26 6.27
C ILE A 168 7.52 -3.12 4.82
N LEU A 169 6.92 -3.85 3.86
CA LEU A 169 7.35 -3.85 2.46
C LEU A 169 7.24 -2.46 1.82
N LEU A 170 6.08 -1.83 1.91
CA LEU A 170 5.84 -0.52 1.30
C LEU A 170 6.63 0.58 2.01
N GLY A 171 6.81 0.46 3.33
CA GLY A 171 7.74 1.32 4.07
C GLY A 171 9.18 1.17 3.59
N ALA A 172 9.64 -0.05 3.35
CA ALA A 172 10.97 -0.33 2.81
C ALA A 172 11.17 0.23 1.39
N CYS A 173 10.14 0.14 0.53
CA CYS A 173 10.15 0.75 -0.81
C CYS A 173 10.41 2.25 -0.74
N TYR A 174 9.68 2.96 0.13
CA TYR A 174 9.87 4.39 0.34
C TYR A 174 11.26 4.73 0.93
N LEU A 175 11.67 4.02 1.96
CA LEU A 175 12.97 4.24 2.61
C LEU A 175 14.14 4.03 1.66
N LEU A 176 14.02 3.11 0.71
CA LEU A 176 15.06 2.80 -0.28
C LEU A 176 15.21 3.88 -1.35
N THR A 177 14.12 4.47 -1.80
CA THR A 177 14.09 5.42 -2.93
C THR A 177 13.91 6.87 -2.49
N ARG A 178 13.39 7.09 -1.29
CA ARG A 178 12.94 8.39 -0.79
C ARG A 178 11.88 9.06 -1.68
N ARG A 179 11.26 8.26 -2.56
CA ARG A 179 10.15 8.64 -3.44
C ARG A 179 8.99 7.66 -3.27
N LEU A 180 7.80 8.09 -3.64
CA LEU A 180 6.58 7.31 -3.46
C LEU A 180 6.34 6.30 -4.59
N TRP A 181 6.96 6.49 -5.76
CA TRP A 181 6.61 5.77 -6.98
C TRP A 181 6.77 4.26 -6.89
N LEU A 182 7.83 3.77 -6.24
CA LEU A 182 8.04 2.33 -6.05
C LEU A 182 6.94 1.74 -5.15
N ALA A 183 6.64 2.39 -4.03
CA ALA A 183 5.59 1.94 -3.10
C ALA A 183 4.20 2.00 -3.76
N ILE A 184 3.88 3.09 -4.46
CA ILE A 184 2.63 3.24 -5.24
C ILE A 184 2.49 2.09 -6.25
N GLY A 185 3.55 1.78 -6.99
CA GLY A 185 3.53 0.71 -7.99
C GLY A 185 3.29 -0.66 -7.37
N VAL A 186 4.01 -1.00 -6.30
CA VAL A 186 3.83 -2.28 -5.57
C VAL A 186 2.40 -2.40 -5.05
N HIS A 187 1.90 -1.40 -4.35
CA HIS A 187 0.58 -1.41 -3.77
C HIS A 187 -0.54 -1.48 -4.84
N ALA A 188 -0.42 -0.66 -5.88
CA ALA A 188 -1.39 -0.66 -6.98
C ALA A 188 -1.47 -2.02 -7.69
N ALA A 189 -0.32 -2.62 -8.01
CA ALA A 189 -0.29 -3.92 -8.66
C ALA A 189 -0.74 -5.04 -7.73
N TRP A 190 -0.36 -5.01 -6.46
CA TRP A 190 -0.80 -5.99 -5.47
C TRP A 190 -2.33 -6.07 -5.41
N ASN A 191 -3.01 -4.96 -5.16
CA ASN A 191 -4.47 -4.92 -5.06
C ASN A 191 -5.15 -5.28 -6.39
N PHE A 192 -4.63 -4.74 -7.51
CA PHE A 192 -5.20 -5.05 -8.83
C PHE A 192 -5.09 -6.53 -9.18
N VAL A 193 -3.92 -7.12 -8.97
CA VAL A 193 -3.67 -8.53 -9.31
C VAL A 193 -4.44 -9.45 -8.35
N GLN A 194 -4.49 -9.11 -7.05
CA GLN A 194 -5.26 -9.84 -6.05
C GLN A 194 -6.75 -9.92 -6.41
N GLY A 195 -7.41 -8.78 -6.52
CA GLY A 195 -8.86 -8.75 -6.71
C GLY A 195 -9.26 -8.79 -8.18
N GLY A 196 -8.60 -8.00 -9.03
CA GLY A 196 -8.96 -7.85 -10.45
C GLY A 196 -8.56 -9.04 -11.32
N ILE A 197 -7.47 -9.72 -10.99
CA ILE A 197 -7.00 -10.90 -11.76
C ILE A 197 -7.38 -12.19 -11.05
N PHE A 198 -6.92 -12.41 -9.82
CA PHE A 198 -7.05 -13.69 -9.13
C PHE A 198 -8.35 -13.86 -8.33
N GLY A 199 -9.23 -12.85 -8.28
CA GLY A 199 -10.56 -12.96 -7.71
C GLY A 199 -10.57 -13.20 -6.19
N SER A 200 -9.55 -12.72 -5.47
CA SER A 200 -9.53 -12.72 -4.01
C SER A 200 -10.10 -11.41 -3.46
N ASP A 201 -10.69 -11.47 -2.28
CA ASP A 201 -11.04 -10.25 -1.55
C ASP A 201 -9.82 -9.36 -1.34
N ILE A 202 -10.02 -8.05 -1.34
CA ILE A 202 -8.99 -7.05 -1.05
C ILE A 202 -9.27 -6.48 0.33
N SER A 203 -8.43 -6.81 1.31
CA SER A 203 -8.44 -6.24 2.67
C SER A 203 -9.78 -6.33 3.40
N GLY A 204 -10.59 -7.35 3.10
CA GLY A 204 -11.90 -7.52 3.75
C GLY A 204 -12.95 -6.51 3.29
N THR A 205 -12.86 -6.02 2.06
CA THR A 205 -13.86 -5.08 1.49
C THR A 205 -15.07 -5.77 0.89
N GLY A 206 -15.05 -7.11 0.74
CA GLY A 206 -16.13 -7.89 0.14
C GLY A 206 -16.07 -7.90 -1.40
N SER A 207 -14.88 -7.78 -1.99
CA SER A 207 -14.70 -7.89 -3.44
C SER A 207 -14.95 -9.33 -3.91
N GLY A 208 -15.47 -9.44 -5.11
CA GLY A 208 -15.88 -10.71 -5.70
C GLY A 208 -14.93 -11.18 -6.81
N ARG A 209 -15.53 -11.84 -7.82
CA ARG A 209 -14.85 -12.39 -9.00
C ARG A 209 -13.96 -11.34 -9.73
N GLY A 210 -12.70 -11.72 -10.01
CA GLY A 210 -11.79 -11.00 -10.92
C GLY A 210 -11.91 -11.48 -12.38
N LEU A 211 -10.78 -11.45 -13.12
CA LEU A 211 -10.65 -12.17 -14.41
C LEU A 211 -10.80 -13.67 -14.19
N ILE A 212 -10.28 -14.17 -13.09
CA ILE A 212 -10.42 -15.54 -12.64
C ILE A 212 -11.51 -15.59 -11.57
N GLU A 213 -12.47 -16.49 -11.75
CA GLU A 213 -13.32 -16.93 -10.68
C GLU A 213 -12.60 -18.01 -9.91
N ALA A 214 -12.24 -17.71 -8.67
CA ALA A 214 -11.43 -18.59 -7.85
C ALA A 214 -12.22 -19.17 -6.68
N ARG A 215 -11.86 -20.39 -6.29
CA ARG A 215 -12.31 -21.01 -5.04
C ARG A 215 -11.12 -21.25 -4.16
N PHE A 216 -11.21 -20.75 -2.94
CA PHE A 216 -10.21 -20.96 -1.89
C PHE A 216 -10.66 -22.08 -0.97
N THR A 217 -9.76 -23.04 -0.66
CA THR A 217 -10.04 -24.21 0.18
C THR A 217 -8.94 -24.39 1.21
N GLY A 218 -9.32 -24.78 2.42
CA GLY A 218 -8.39 -24.99 3.53
C GLY A 218 -8.57 -24.03 4.68
N PRO A 219 -7.67 -24.05 5.67
CA PRO A 219 -7.78 -23.19 6.84
C PRO A 219 -7.53 -21.72 6.51
N ASP A 220 -8.14 -20.82 7.27
CA ASP A 220 -8.02 -19.36 7.09
C ASP A 220 -6.57 -18.85 7.14
N LEU A 221 -5.69 -19.53 7.88
CA LEU A 221 -4.25 -19.23 7.88
C LEU A 221 -3.60 -19.35 6.49
N LEU A 222 -4.13 -20.22 5.62
CA LEU A 222 -3.63 -20.36 4.25
C LEU A 222 -4.41 -19.48 3.27
N THR A 223 -5.73 -19.41 3.42
CA THR A 223 -6.60 -18.71 2.47
C THR A 223 -6.74 -17.22 2.76
N GLY A 224 -6.39 -16.77 3.98
CA GLY A 224 -6.61 -15.43 4.48
C GLY A 224 -8.03 -15.18 4.98
N GLY A 225 -8.92 -16.19 4.86
CA GLY A 225 -10.30 -16.11 5.31
C GLY A 225 -11.06 -14.96 4.66
N SER A 226 -11.86 -14.24 5.43
CA SER A 226 -12.68 -13.11 4.97
C SER A 226 -11.88 -11.88 4.54
N MET A 227 -10.62 -11.76 4.93
CA MET A 227 -9.75 -10.63 4.54
C MET A 227 -9.17 -10.79 3.13
N GLY A 228 -9.17 -12.02 2.61
CA GLY A 228 -8.49 -12.34 1.37
C GLY A 228 -7.05 -12.83 1.58
N ILE A 229 -6.43 -13.28 0.49
CA ILE A 229 -5.13 -13.99 0.52
C ILE A 229 -3.96 -13.18 1.10
N GLU A 230 -4.05 -11.89 1.16
CA GLU A 230 -3.07 -11.03 1.84
C GLU A 230 -2.96 -11.33 3.34
N ALA A 231 -4.06 -11.78 3.98
CA ALA A 231 -4.02 -12.25 5.35
C ALA A 231 -3.52 -13.71 5.48
N SER A 232 -3.03 -14.34 4.41
CA SER A 232 -2.43 -15.67 4.48
C SER A 232 -1.02 -15.65 5.05
N VAL A 233 -0.65 -16.72 5.74
CA VAL A 233 0.73 -16.91 6.21
C VAL A 233 1.74 -16.90 5.05
N VAL A 234 1.31 -17.31 3.85
CA VAL A 234 2.16 -17.29 2.65
C VAL A 234 2.47 -15.85 2.24
N ALA A 235 1.45 -14.98 2.19
CA ALA A 235 1.64 -13.56 1.89
C ALA A 235 2.52 -12.88 2.93
N ILE A 236 2.26 -13.15 4.23
CA ILE A 236 3.09 -12.62 5.32
C ILE A 236 4.57 -12.99 5.12
N ILE A 237 4.88 -14.26 4.86
CA ILE A 237 6.27 -14.73 4.69
C ILE A 237 6.91 -14.09 3.46
N VAL A 238 6.26 -14.16 2.30
CA VAL A 238 6.80 -13.68 1.03
C VAL A 238 7.05 -12.18 1.07
N CYS A 239 6.07 -11.39 1.51
CA CYS A 239 6.18 -9.94 1.50
C CYS A 239 7.08 -9.41 2.62
N THR A 240 7.02 -10.01 3.83
CA THR A 240 7.93 -9.63 4.92
C THR A 240 9.38 -9.96 4.54
N ALA A 241 9.65 -11.12 3.92
CA ALA A 241 10.99 -11.46 3.46
C ALA A 241 11.52 -10.46 2.41
N ALA A 242 10.68 -10.07 1.44
CA ALA A 242 11.03 -9.03 0.46
C ALA A 242 11.29 -7.67 1.14
N GLY A 243 10.41 -7.26 2.06
CA GLY A 243 10.57 -6.04 2.85
C GLY A 243 11.86 -6.02 3.67
N VAL A 244 12.16 -7.11 4.37
CA VAL A 244 13.41 -7.26 5.15
C VAL A 244 14.63 -7.19 4.24
N ALA A 245 14.62 -7.86 3.08
CA ALA A 245 15.72 -7.77 2.11
C ALA A 245 15.96 -6.32 1.66
N MET A 246 14.89 -5.55 1.40
CA MET A 246 14.99 -4.13 1.06
C MET A 246 15.49 -3.29 2.24
N LEU A 247 15.06 -3.57 3.48
CA LEU A 247 15.55 -2.86 4.67
C LEU A 247 17.02 -3.13 4.92
N LEU A 248 17.51 -4.34 4.64
CA LEU A 248 18.95 -4.62 4.66
C LEU A 248 19.70 -3.77 3.62
N ALA A 249 19.14 -3.56 2.43
CA ALA A 249 19.71 -2.66 1.43
C ALA A 249 19.69 -1.21 1.90
N VAL A 250 18.60 -0.74 2.52
CA VAL A 250 18.50 0.60 3.16
C VAL A 250 19.63 0.79 4.17
N ARG A 251 19.82 -0.20 5.07
CA ARG A 251 20.89 -0.15 6.08
C ARG A 251 22.29 -0.14 5.44
N ARG A 252 22.55 -1.04 4.47
CA ARG A 252 23.85 -1.13 3.77
C ARG A 252 24.21 0.14 3.01
N ARG A 253 23.20 0.86 2.49
CA ARG A 253 23.40 2.14 1.79
C ARG A 253 23.49 3.36 2.72
N GLY A 254 23.46 3.16 4.04
CA GLY A 254 23.52 4.27 4.99
C GLY A 254 22.30 5.20 4.99
N LEU A 255 21.14 4.72 4.51
CA LEU A 255 19.92 5.52 4.39
C LEU A 255 19.10 5.57 5.69
N VAL A 256 19.56 4.90 6.74
CA VAL A 256 18.90 4.90 8.05
C VAL A 256 19.11 6.24 8.74
N VAL A 257 18.04 6.90 9.12
CA VAL A 257 18.04 8.16 9.86
C VAL A 257 17.98 7.86 11.35
N PRO A 258 18.98 8.31 12.16
CA PRO A 258 18.93 8.14 13.61
C PRO A 258 17.88 9.04 14.26
N PRO A 259 17.36 8.69 15.45
CA PRO A 259 16.47 9.54 16.22
C PRO A 259 17.09 10.92 16.52
N ARG A 260 16.24 11.95 16.65
CA ARG A 260 16.71 13.35 16.83
C ARG A 260 17.68 13.50 18.00
N TRP A 261 17.47 12.80 19.11
CA TRP A 261 18.33 12.86 20.30
C TRP A 261 19.70 12.18 20.13
N ARG A 262 19.91 11.42 19.04
CA ARG A 262 21.19 10.80 18.67
C ARG A 262 21.93 11.52 17.55
N ARG A 263 21.37 12.64 17.05
CA ARG A 263 22.03 13.43 16.00
C ARG A 263 22.99 14.43 16.65
N PRO A 264 24.18 14.65 16.09
CA PRO A 264 25.07 15.70 16.57
C PRO A 264 24.38 17.08 16.46
N PRO A 265 24.66 18.02 17.36
CA PRO A 265 24.17 19.39 17.28
C PRO A 265 24.52 20.00 15.90
N GLN A 266 23.60 20.71 15.28
CA GLN A 266 23.77 21.31 13.95
C GLN A 266 24.96 22.28 13.86
N ALA A 267 25.35 22.93 14.99
CA ALA A 267 26.47 23.84 15.08
C ALA A 267 27.87 23.20 14.88
N ALA A 268 27.96 21.87 14.94
CA ALA A 268 29.22 21.14 14.71
C ALA A 268 29.56 20.93 13.23
N LEU A 269 28.64 21.15 12.34
CA LEU A 269 28.83 20.97 10.89
C LEU A 269 29.21 22.26 10.17
N ASP A 270 28.93 23.43 10.76
CA ASP A 270 29.24 24.75 10.16
C ASP A 270 30.62 25.27 10.56
N GLY A 271 31.36 24.55 11.42
CA GLY A 271 32.59 25.01 12.06
C GLY A 271 33.91 24.61 11.39
N THR A 272 33.92 23.98 10.22
CA THR A 272 35.18 23.62 9.54
C THR A 272 35.21 24.12 8.10
N GLN A 273 35.29 25.44 7.93
CA GLN A 273 36.08 25.99 6.83
C GLN A 273 37.39 26.57 7.43
N PRO A 274 38.55 26.01 7.12
CA PRO A 274 39.81 26.69 7.40
C PRO A 274 39.94 27.95 6.54
N ALA A 275 40.39 29.02 7.13
CA ALA A 275 40.70 30.30 6.52
C ALA A 275 41.80 30.16 5.44
#